data_2e058520267f8845e84f3d58769eba29
#
_entry.id   2e058520267f8845e84f3d58769eba29
#
_cell.length_a   1.000
_cell.length_b   1.000
_cell.length_c   1.000
_cell.angle_alpha   90.00
_cell.angle_beta   90.00
_cell.angle_gamma   90.00
#
_symmetry.space_group_name_H-M   'P 1'
#
loop_
_entity.id
_entity.type
_entity.pdbx_description
1 polymer ?
#
loop_
_entity_poly.entity_id
_entity_poly.type
_entity_poly.pdbx_seq_one_letter_code
_entity_poly.pdbx_strand_id
1 'polypeptide(L)'
;MKSDIKEAVMNCESARKYAYLSAEITSLYHEAAVKIGVSDTVLDILYVLCEQEGQSLQSDIFRLTGISRQTINSAIRKLERDGLAYLKQGEGRNTLVCLTEKGRDFSAQKVRPLFQIENKIWSEWTVDEQERYLLFTQKYRDSFKKYLHEDL
;
A
#
# COMPACT_ATOMS: atom_id res chain seq x y z
N MET A 1 -30.25 21.14 9.82
CA MET A 1 -28.88 20.69 10.06
C MET A 1 -28.74 19.18 10.32
N LYS A 2 -29.40 18.59 11.33
CA LYS A 2 -29.35 17.10 11.51
C LYS A 2 -30.06 16.30 10.41
N SER A 3 -31.10 16.87 9.80
CA SER A 3 -31.83 16.29 8.67
C SER A 3 -30.99 16.23 7.40
N ASP A 4 -30.27 17.32 7.11
CA ASP A 4 -29.48 17.48 5.89
C ASP A 4 -28.27 16.55 5.81
N ILE A 5 -27.60 16.32 6.96
CA ILE A 5 -26.48 15.34 7.06
C ILE A 5 -27.00 13.93 6.85
N LYS A 6 -28.16 13.57 7.42
CA LYS A 6 -28.74 12.25 7.26
C LYS A 6 -29.17 11.98 5.82
N GLU A 7 -29.67 12.97 5.13
CA GLU A 7 -30.07 12.88 3.71
C GLU A 7 -28.84 12.73 2.80
N ALA A 8 -27.78 13.53 2.99
CA ALA A 8 -26.52 13.43 2.25
C ALA A 8 -25.84 12.06 2.42
N VAL A 9 -25.84 11.51 3.63
CA VAL A 9 -25.21 10.21 3.92
C VAL A 9 -26.03 9.02 3.39
N MET A 10 -27.33 9.16 3.23
CA MET A 10 -28.20 8.03 2.87
C MET A 10 -28.35 7.80 1.35
N ASN A 11 -27.92 8.72 0.52
CA ASN A 11 -28.22 8.68 -0.92
C ASN A 11 -27.36 7.75 -1.78
N CYS A 12 -26.37 7.05 -1.20
CA CYS A 12 -25.59 6.08 -1.97
C CYS A 12 -25.25 4.80 -1.19
N GLU A 13 -26.10 3.80 -1.30
CA GLU A 13 -25.89 2.48 -0.70
C GLU A 13 -24.59 1.81 -1.22
N SER A 14 -24.30 1.95 -2.51
CA SER A 14 -23.09 1.42 -3.13
C SER A 14 -21.83 2.03 -2.55
N ALA A 15 -21.82 3.35 -2.28
CA ALA A 15 -20.66 4.01 -1.66
C ALA A 15 -20.41 3.50 -0.24
N ARG A 16 -21.46 3.23 0.54
CA ARG A 16 -21.32 2.64 1.88
C ARG A 16 -20.79 1.22 1.83
N LYS A 17 -21.34 0.38 0.95
CA LYS A 17 -20.83 -0.99 0.76
C LYS A 17 -19.37 -0.99 0.35
N TYR A 18 -18.99 -0.13 -0.60
CA TYR A 18 -17.61 0.04 -1.01
C TYR A 18 -16.71 0.46 0.16
N ALA A 19 -17.13 1.47 0.95
CA ALA A 19 -16.36 1.94 2.11
C ALA A 19 -16.13 0.82 3.15
N TYR A 20 -17.13 0.02 3.45
CA TYR A 20 -16.99 -1.12 4.38
C TYR A 20 -16.08 -2.21 3.83
N LEU A 21 -16.27 -2.63 2.57
CA LEU A 21 -15.40 -3.62 1.93
C LEU A 21 -13.94 -3.15 1.86
N SER A 22 -13.71 -1.87 1.54
CA SER A 22 -12.37 -1.29 1.52
C SER A 22 -11.74 -1.28 2.92
N ALA A 23 -12.50 -0.96 3.96
CA ALA A 23 -12.04 -1.00 5.34
C ALA A 23 -11.71 -2.42 5.79
N GLU A 24 -12.52 -3.41 5.42
CA GLU A 24 -12.26 -4.83 5.71
C GLU A 24 -10.99 -5.32 5.02
N ILE A 25 -10.78 -4.97 3.75
CA ILE A 25 -9.53 -5.30 3.02
C ILE A 25 -8.33 -4.67 3.71
N THR A 26 -8.41 -3.40 4.09
CA THR A 26 -7.34 -2.70 4.84
C THR A 26 -7.04 -3.41 6.16
N SER A 27 -8.07 -3.85 6.88
CA SER A 27 -7.92 -4.62 8.13
C SER A 27 -7.21 -5.96 7.92
N LEU A 28 -7.44 -6.63 6.79
CA LEU A 28 -6.73 -7.88 6.45
C LEU A 28 -5.24 -7.65 6.17
N TYR A 29 -4.88 -6.54 5.52
CA TYR A 29 -3.46 -6.17 5.36
C TYR A 29 -2.80 -5.81 6.70
N HIS A 30 -3.52 -5.13 7.59
CA HIS A 30 -3.06 -4.91 8.96
C HIS A 30 -2.82 -6.24 9.71
N GLU A 31 -3.74 -7.19 9.61
CA GLU A 31 -3.58 -8.53 10.19
C GLU A 31 -2.34 -9.24 9.62
N ALA A 32 -2.09 -9.11 8.31
CA ALA A 32 -0.88 -9.63 7.68
C ALA A 32 0.39 -8.99 8.27
N ALA A 33 0.42 -7.67 8.44
CA ALA A 33 1.54 -6.97 9.07
C ALA A 33 1.81 -7.46 10.51
N VAL A 34 0.75 -7.63 11.29
CA VAL A 34 0.84 -8.17 12.66
C VAL A 34 1.42 -9.60 12.65
N LYS A 35 0.96 -10.47 11.76
CA LYS A 35 1.47 -11.85 11.63
C LYS A 35 2.93 -11.89 11.18
N ILE A 36 3.34 -10.97 10.33
CA ILE A 36 4.73 -10.80 9.88
C ILE A 36 5.61 -10.24 11.01
N GLY A 37 5.03 -9.48 11.94
CA GLY A 37 5.71 -8.86 13.07
C GLY A 37 6.27 -7.46 12.74
N VAL A 38 5.62 -6.74 11.84
CA VAL A 38 6.00 -5.37 11.43
C VAL A 38 4.80 -4.42 11.52
N SER A 39 5.06 -3.11 11.45
CA SER A 39 3.98 -2.13 11.26
C SER A 39 3.50 -2.11 9.80
N ASP A 40 2.30 -1.59 9.57
CA ASP A 40 1.72 -1.45 8.22
C ASP A 40 2.67 -0.69 7.29
N THR A 41 3.20 0.44 7.72
CA THR A 41 4.16 1.23 6.93
C THR A 41 5.45 0.47 6.61
N VAL A 42 5.96 -0.32 7.55
CA VAL A 42 7.14 -1.15 7.29
C VAL A 42 6.80 -2.25 6.29
N LEU A 43 5.60 -2.85 6.37
CA LEU A 43 5.14 -3.83 5.39
C LEU A 43 5.05 -3.20 3.99
N ASP A 44 4.46 -2.00 3.86
CA ASP A 44 4.35 -1.29 2.58
C ASP A 44 5.73 -1.02 1.95
N ILE A 45 6.71 -0.61 2.75
CA ILE A 45 8.08 -0.40 2.27
C ILE A 45 8.72 -1.72 1.82
N LEU A 46 8.61 -2.77 2.62
CA LEU A 46 9.16 -4.09 2.27
C LEU A 46 8.49 -4.65 1.02
N TYR A 47 7.18 -4.41 0.85
CA TYR A 47 6.43 -4.78 -0.33
C TYR A 47 7.01 -4.12 -1.58
N VAL A 48 7.17 -2.79 -1.58
CA VAL A 48 7.79 -2.06 -2.70
C VAL A 48 9.22 -2.54 -2.98
N LEU A 49 10.02 -2.76 -1.93
CA LEU A 49 11.38 -3.25 -2.10
C LEU A 49 11.42 -4.66 -2.72
N CYS A 50 10.49 -5.53 -2.33
CA CYS A 50 10.38 -6.87 -2.94
C CYS A 50 10.00 -6.80 -4.42
N GLU A 51 9.03 -5.95 -4.79
CA GLU A 51 8.63 -5.75 -6.19
C GLU A 51 9.77 -5.20 -7.06
N GLN A 52 10.66 -4.41 -6.47
CA GLN A 52 11.79 -3.78 -7.16
C GLN A 52 13.13 -4.48 -6.88
N GLU A 53 13.09 -5.80 -6.77
CA GLU A 53 14.28 -6.66 -6.66
C GLU A 53 15.21 -6.32 -5.48
N GLY A 54 14.68 -5.73 -4.43
CA GLY A 54 15.36 -5.45 -3.16
C GLY A 54 15.94 -4.06 -3.03
N GLN A 55 15.67 -3.15 -3.96
CA GLN A 55 16.07 -1.74 -3.86
C GLN A 55 15.07 -0.82 -4.55
N SER A 56 14.87 0.38 -4.02
CA SER A 56 14.00 1.39 -4.61
C SER A 56 14.50 2.78 -4.30
N LEU A 57 14.22 3.74 -5.18
CA LEU A 57 14.39 5.15 -4.84
C LEU A 57 13.44 5.51 -3.69
N GLN A 58 13.94 6.26 -2.73
CA GLN A 58 13.12 6.74 -1.62
C GLN A 58 11.92 7.56 -2.11
N SER A 59 12.10 8.34 -3.19
CA SER A 59 11.02 9.09 -3.85
C SER A 59 9.94 8.18 -4.44
N ASP A 60 10.30 7.02 -4.97
CA ASP A 60 9.34 6.05 -5.50
C ASP A 60 8.53 5.39 -4.40
N ILE A 61 9.16 5.08 -3.25
CA ILE A 61 8.46 4.59 -2.08
C ILE A 61 7.38 5.58 -1.64
N PHE A 62 7.68 6.90 -1.56
CA PHE A 62 6.67 7.91 -1.24
C PHE A 62 5.53 7.93 -2.25
N ARG A 63 5.86 7.90 -3.54
CA ARG A 63 4.87 7.96 -4.63
C ARG A 63 3.98 6.72 -4.68
N LEU A 64 4.57 5.53 -4.51
CA LEU A 64 3.84 4.26 -4.62
C LEU A 64 2.96 3.97 -3.41
N THR A 65 3.41 4.34 -2.21
CA THR A 65 2.65 4.09 -0.98
C THR A 65 1.63 5.18 -0.67
N GLY A 66 1.82 6.40 -1.17
CA GLY A 66 1.00 7.56 -0.81
C GLY A 66 1.14 8.00 0.66
N ILE A 67 2.07 7.42 1.41
CA ILE A 67 2.31 7.71 2.82
C ILE A 67 3.19 8.95 2.95
N SER A 68 3.01 9.73 4.02
CA SER A 68 3.79 10.94 4.25
C SER A 68 5.30 10.65 4.33
N ARG A 69 6.12 11.59 3.84
CA ARG A 69 7.59 11.47 3.89
C ARG A 69 8.11 11.25 5.31
N GLN A 70 7.53 11.94 6.30
CA GLN A 70 7.93 11.79 7.70
C GLN A 70 7.70 10.38 8.22
N THR A 71 6.54 9.80 7.92
CA THR A 71 6.17 8.43 8.33
C THR A 71 7.08 7.40 7.66
N ILE A 72 7.31 7.53 6.34
CA ILE A 72 8.21 6.65 5.59
C ILE A 72 9.64 6.75 6.13
N ASN A 73 10.16 7.97 6.38
CA ASN A 73 11.50 8.13 6.92
C ASN A 73 11.66 7.48 8.29
N SER A 74 10.65 7.58 9.16
CA SER A 74 10.66 6.91 10.46
C SER A 74 10.67 5.39 10.34
N ALA A 75 9.91 4.84 9.40
CA ALA A 75 9.87 3.41 9.12
C ALA A 75 11.20 2.90 8.49
N ILE A 76 11.80 3.66 7.58
CA ILE A 76 13.12 3.33 7.02
C ILE A 76 14.19 3.29 8.12
N ARG A 77 14.21 4.28 9.03
CA ARG A 77 15.14 4.27 10.18
C ARG A 77 14.93 3.06 11.07
N LYS A 78 13.69 2.59 11.22
CA LYS A 78 13.42 1.35 11.94
C LYS A 78 14.00 0.15 11.19
N LEU A 79 13.80 0.04 9.88
CA LEU A 79 14.40 -1.02 9.06
C LEU A 79 15.94 -1.02 9.14
N GLU A 80 16.57 0.16 9.16
CA GLU A 80 18.02 0.28 9.34
C GLU A 80 18.47 -0.22 10.74
N ARG A 81 17.78 0.21 11.81
CA ARG A 81 18.08 -0.27 13.18
C ARG A 81 17.91 -1.78 13.33
N ASP A 82 16.92 -2.35 12.66
CA ASP A 82 16.66 -3.80 12.68
C ASP A 82 17.63 -4.56 11.76
N GLY A 83 18.48 -3.83 11.01
CA GLY A 83 19.46 -4.40 10.08
C GLY A 83 18.84 -5.01 8.81
N LEU A 84 17.61 -4.62 8.47
CA LEU A 84 16.89 -5.15 7.31
C LEU A 84 17.09 -4.31 6.04
N ALA A 85 17.43 -3.04 6.18
CA ALA A 85 17.70 -2.14 5.07
C ALA A 85 18.86 -1.20 5.37
N TYR A 86 19.39 -0.59 4.32
CA TYR A 86 20.39 0.49 4.38
C TYR A 86 20.13 1.51 3.29
N LEU A 87 20.61 2.72 3.52
CA LEU A 87 20.54 3.79 2.55
C LEU A 87 21.82 3.83 1.72
N LYS A 88 21.68 4.03 0.42
CA LYS A 88 22.78 4.22 -0.53
C LYS A 88 22.55 5.49 -1.34
N GLN A 89 23.62 6.25 -1.58
CA GLN A 89 23.56 7.37 -2.51
C GLN A 89 23.27 6.85 -3.92
N GLY A 90 22.23 7.39 -4.54
CA GLY A 90 21.89 7.15 -5.94
C GLY A 90 22.53 8.23 -6.85
N GLU A 91 22.03 8.34 -8.06
CA GLU A 91 22.45 9.38 -8.98
C GLU A 91 21.93 10.76 -8.53
N GLY A 92 22.81 11.77 -8.57
CA GLY A 92 22.48 13.12 -8.16
C GLY A 92 22.12 13.22 -6.68
N ARG A 93 20.94 13.78 -6.37
CA ARG A 93 20.43 13.91 -4.99
C ARG A 93 19.54 12.76 -4.54
N ASN A 94 19.46 11.71 -5.34
CA ASN A 94 18.58 10.58 -5.06
C ASN A 94 19.18 9.69 -3.98
N THR A 95 18.32 9.10 -3.16
CA THR A 95 18.68 8.11 -2.14
C THR A 95 17.97 6.80 -2.48
N LEU A 96 18.72 5.72 -2.51
CA LEU A 96 18.23 4.35 -2.64
C LEU A 96 18.05 3.75 -1.26
N VAL A 97 16.93 3.09 -1.06
CA VAL A 97 16.68 2.18 0.06
C VAL A 97 16.94 0.77 -0.45
N CYS A 98 17.85 0.05 0.18
CA CYS A 98 18.28 -1.27 -0.25
C CYS A 98 18.08 -2.29 0.88
N LEU A 99 17.59 -3.48 0.56
CA LEU A 99 17.56 -4.60 1.51
C LEU A 99 18.99 -5.10 1.76
N THR A 100 19.30 -5.35 3.03
CA THR A 100 20.49 -6.15 3.41
C THR A 100 20.26 -7.62 3.07
N GLU A 101 21.29 -8.47 3.21
CA GLU A 101 21.11 -9.91 3.11
C GLU A 101 20.07 -10.42 4.11
N LYS A 102 20.16 -9.99 5.38
CA LYS A 102 19.14 -10.25 6.41
C LYS A 102 17.74 -9.78 6.00
N GLY A 103 17.65 -8.61 5.38
CA GLY A 103 16.38 -8.06 4.86
C GLY A 103 15.81 -8.89 3.72
N ARG A 104 16.65 -9.40 2.83
CA ARG A 104 16.24 -10.31 1.75
C ARG A 104 15.72 -11.64 2.31
N ASP A 105 16.42 -12.23 3.28
CA ASP A 105 16.00 -13.45 3.94
C ASP A 105 14.69 -13.26 4.69
N PHE A 106 14.57 -12.17 5.45
CA PHE A 106 13.32 -11.80 6.13
C PHE A 106 12.16 -11.67 5.14
N SER A 107 12.38 -10.96 4.05
CA SER A 107 11.36 -10.75 3.01
C SER A 107 10.97 -12.05 2.33
N ALA A 108 11.93 -12.91 2.01
CA ALA A 108 11.66 -14.22 1.42
C ALA A 108 10.83 -15.13 2.32
N GLN A 109 11.06 -15.08 3.64
CA GLN A 109 10.36 -15.93 4.60
C GLN A 109 9.01 -15.36 5.04
N LYS A 110 8.90 -14.04 5.19
CA LYS A 110 7.77 -13.39 5.86
C LYS A 110 6.88 -12.57 4.92
N VAL A 111 7.45 -11.89 3.93
CA VAL A 111 6.70 -11.01 3.02
C VAL A 111 6.25 -11.77 1.76
N ARG A 112 7.10 -12.61 1.20
CA ARG A 112 6.77 -13.43 0.01
C ARG A 112 5.47 -14.22 0.12
N PRO A 113 5.09 -14.82 1.27
CA PRO A 113 3.81 -15.49 1.40
C PRO A 113 2.60 -14.58 1.12
N LEU A 114 2.70 -13.28 1.40
CA LEU A 114 1.64 -12.32 1.08
C LEU A 114 1.45 -12.20 -0.44
N PHE A 115 2.54 -12.08 -1.22
CA PHE A 115 2.47 -12.10 -2.68
C PHE A 115 1.86 -13.41 -3.23
N GLN A 116 2.15 -14.53 -2.59
CA GLN A 116 1.57 -15.81 -2.98
C GLN A 116 0.06 -15.84 -2.72
N ILE A 117 -0.41 -15.26 -1.62
CA ILE A 117 -1.84 -15.10 -1.32
C ILE A 117 -2.50 -14.22 -2.38
N GLU A 118 -1.91 -13.08 -2.70
CA GLU A 118 -2.44 -12.15 -3.72
C GLU A 118 -2.47 -12.80 -5.10
N ASN A 119 -1.41 -13.47 -5.51
CA ASN A 119 -1.37 -14.20 -6.77
C ASN A 119 -2.45 -15.28 -6.84
N LYS A 120 -2.71 -15.99 -5.74
CA LYS A 120 -3.79 -16.96 -5.65
C LYS A 120 -5.16 -16.30 -5.81
N ILE A 121 -5.41 -15.19 -5.12
CA ILE A 121 -6.68 -14.43 -5.25
C ILE A 121 -6.90 -14.03 -6.72
N TRP A 122 -5.90 -13.39 -7.34
CA TRP A 122 -6.00 -12.95 -8.73
C TRP A 122 -6.15 -14.11 -9.72
N SER A 123 -5.56 -15.28 -9.44
CA SER A 123 -5.70 -16.46 -10.30
C SER A 123 -7.09 -17.12 -10.27
N GLU A 124 -7.90 -16.81 -9.26
CA GLU A 124 -9.30 -17.26 -9.17
C GLU A 124 -10.24 -16.47 -10.09
N TRP A 125 -9.77 -15.31 -10.57
CA TRP A 125 -10.55 -14.42 -11.41
C TRP A 125 -10.20 -14.60 -12.89
N THR A 126 -11.20 -14.51 -13.75
CA THR A 126 -10.96 -14.44 -15.21
C THR A 126 -10.26 -13.14 -15.57
N VAL A 127 -9.61 -13.12 -16.74
CA VAL A 127 -8.93 -11.92 -17.25
C VAL A 127 -9.92 -10.74 -17.36
N ASP A 128 -11.15 -10.99 -17.85
CA ASP A 128 -12.19 -9.95 -17.96
C ASP A 128 -12.58 -9.37 -16.59
N GLU A 129 -12.70 -10.21 -15.56
CA GLU A 129 -12.98 -9.75 -14.18
C GLU A 129 -11.84 -8.91 -13.62
N GLN A 130 -10.59 -9.32 -13.83
CA GLN A 130 -9.42 -8.56 -13.41
C GLN A 130 -9.37 -7.19 -14.08
N GLU A 131 -9.53 -7.15 -15.41
CA GLU A 131 -9.53 -5.91 -16.20
C GLU A 131 -10.65 -4.96 -15.77
N ARG A 132 -11.87 -5.46 -15.58
CA ARG A 132 -13.01 -4.67 -15.10
C ARG A 132 -12.80 -4.12 -13.70
N TYR A 133 -12.29 -4.94 -12.79
CA TYR A 133 -12.01 -4.51 -11.42
C TYR A 133 -10.99 -3.37 -11.39
N LEU A 134 -9.90 -3.51 -12.14
CA LEU A 134 -8.86 -2.48 -12.26
C LEU A 134 -9.42 -1.21 -12.91
N LEU A 135 -10.20 -1.34 -13.98
CA LEU A 135 -10.84 -0.21 -14.67
C LEU A 135 -11.77 0.57 -13.73
N PHE A 136 -12.64 -0.11 -12.99
CA PHE A 136 -13.55 0.55 -12.06
C PHE A 136 -12.85 1.17 -10.86
N THR A 137 -11.80 0.51 -10.36
CA THR A 137 -10.96 1.06 -9.29
C THR A 137 -10.24 2.34 -9.74
N GLN A 138 -9.68 2.35 -10.95
CA GLN A 138 -9.08 3.55 -11.55
C GLN A 138 -10.10 4.66 -11.75
N LYS A 139 -11.28 4.34 -12.28
CA LYS A 139 -12.37 5.31 -12.49
C LYS A 139 -12.82 5.94 -11.17
N TYR A 140 -12.95 5.13 -10.11
CA TYR A 140 -13.29 5.63 -8.78
C TYR A 140 -12.21 6.59 -8.25
N ARG A 141 -10.94 6.18 -8.31
CA ARG A 141 -9.79 7.01 -7.91
C ARG A 141 -9.78 8.35 -8.64
N ASP A 142 -9.93 8.35 -9.97
CA ASP A 142 -9.82 9.55 -10.79
C ASP A 142 -10.98 10.51 -10.51
N SER A 143 -12.21 9.98 -10.36
CA SER A 143 -13.37 10.77 -9.99
C SER A 143 -13.23 11.33 -8.57
N PHE A 144 -12.77 10.52 -7.62
CA PHE A 144 -12.56 10.98 -6.24
C PHE A 144 -11.51 12.11 -6.19
N LYS A 145 -10.40 11.94 -6.91
CA LYS A 145 -9.36 12.97 -7.01
C LYS A 145 -9.89 14.27 -7.59
N LYS A 146 -10.70 14.19 -8.66
CA LYS A 146 -11.33 15.34 -9.29
C LYS A 146 -12.21 16.09 -8.29
N TYR A 147 -13.20 15.43 -7.72
CA TYR A 147 -14.17 16.07 -6.83
C TYR A 147 -13.57 16.51 -5.50
N LEU A 148 -12.57 15.82 -4.99
CA LEU A 148 -11.83 16.25 -3.79
C LEU A 148 -11.20 17.64 -3.99
N HIS A 149 -10.71 17.96 -5.19
CA HIS A 149 -10.08 19.25 -5.49
C HIS A 149 -11.07 20.32 -5.94
N GLU A 150 -12.27 19.92 -6.40
CA GLU A 150 -13.31 20.86 -6.82
C GLU A 150 -14.22 21.29 -5.65
N ASP A 151 -14.49 20.37 -4.70
CA ASP A 151 -15.53 20.54 -3.68
C ASP A 151 -15.00 20.70 -2.25
N LEU A 152 -13.69 20.48 -2.01
CA LEU A 152 -13.00 20.63 -0.72
C LEU A 152 -11.74 21.50 -0.85
#